data_4ddeaab01a3c4f26262b2b59e953cf92
#
_entry.id   4ddeaab01a3c4f26262b2b59e953cf92
#
_cell.length_a   1.000
_cell.length_b   1.000
_cell.length_c   1.000
_cell.angle_alpha   90.00
_cell.angle_beta   90.00
_cell.angle_gamma   90.00
#
_symmetry.space_group_name_H-M   'P 1'
#
loop_
_entity.id
_entity.type
_entity.pdbx_description
1 polymer ?
#
loop_
_entity_poly.entity_id
_entity_poly.type
_entity_poly.pdbx_seq_one_letter_code
_entity_poly.pdbx_strand_id
1 'polypeptide(L)'
;MPLPKIATPSYELELPSTGKTIQYRPFLVKEEKLLVIALESEDTKQITNAIKAVIRSCVLTKGIKVETLPTFDIEFLFLNIRGKSVGEDIDVKLVCPDDGETEVDVSISLDDIEVQKPEGHSNQIKLDNNLMMELKYPSLNEFIKNNFDPNDTTKNPMAQSFDLIGSCSSKIYNEDEVWAAADCSKKEITDFLDSMNSNQFKEVEKFFETMPKLTHTIKVLNPKTKVESDVVLEGLASFFG
;
A
#
# COMPACT_ATOMS: atom_id res chain seq x y z
N MET A 1 12.09 42.45 -10.03
CA MET A 1 12.21 41.86 -8.67
C MET A 1 11.53 40.51 -8.66
N PRO A 2 12.15 39.50 -8.06
CA PRO A 2 11.49 38.19 -7.93
C PRO A 2 10.29 38.32 -6.97
N LEU A 3 9.22 37.55 -7.26
CA LEU A 3 8.06 37.51 -6.39
C LEU A 3 8.43 36.84 -5.03
N PRO A 4 7.74 37.21 -3.95
CA PRO A 4 7.99 36.62 -2.63
C PRO A 4 7.63 35.14 -2.65
N LYS A 5 8.39 34.34 -1.90
CA LYS A 5 8.06 32.92 -1.67
C LYS A 5 7.04 32.82 -0.55
N ILE A 6 5.98 32.04 -0.78
CA ILE A 6 4.98 31.72 0.24
C ILE A 6 5.55 30.63 1.13
N ALA A 7 5.51 30.86 2.45
CA ALA A 7 5.90 29.84 3.43
C ALA A 7 4.85 28.71 3.44
N THR A 8 5.33 27.47 3.48
CA THR A 8 4.47 26.28 3.57
C THR A 8 4.66 25.65 4.95
N PRO A 9 3.60 25.32 5.69
CA PRO A 9 3.71 24.63 6.97
C PRO A 9 4.31 23.24 6.79
N SER A 10 4.88 22.69 7.85
CA SER A 10 5.35 21.31 7.92
C SER A 10 4.66 20.55 9.07
N TYR A 11 4.44 19.27 8.88
CA TYR A 11 3.79 18.37 9.80
C TYR A 11 4.66 17.15 10.03
N GLU A 12 4.37 16.39 11.07
CA GLU A 12 5.03 15.15 11.39
C GLU A 12 4.06 13.98 11.29
N LEU A 13 4.56 12.82 10.87
CA LEU A 13 3.82 11.58 10.75
C LEU A 13 4.73 10.42 11.09
N GLU A 14 4.20 9.44 11.82
CA GLU A 14 4.89 8.17 12.08
C GLU A 14 4.53 7.14 11.02
N LEU A 15 5.55 6.56 10.37
CA LEU A 15 5.34 5.51 9.35
C LEU A 15 4.88 4.21 10.01
N PRO A 16 3.74 3.63 9.62
CA PRO A 16 3.18 2.42 10.23
C PRO A 16 4.11 1.20 10.17
N SER A 17 4.94 1.09 9.12
CA SER A 17 5.85 -0.04 8.93
C SER A 17 7.03 -0.05 9.90
N THR A 18 7.54 1.12 10.28
CA THR A 18 8.81 1.26 11.00
C THR A 18 8.72 2.04 12.30
N GLY A 19 7.63 2.73 12.58
CA GLY A 19 7.51 3.68 13.70
C GLY A 19 8.40 4.92 13.55
N LYS A 20 8.98 5.14 12.36
CA LYS A 20 9.86 6.28 12.13
C LYS A 20 9.06 7.55 11.87
N THR A 21 9.31 8.59 12.66
CA THR A 21 8.72 9.91 12.41
C THR A 21 9.37 10.57 11.21
N ILE A 22 8.54 11.04 10.28
CA ILE A 22 8.93 11.80 9.12
C ILE A 22 8.27 13.18 9.13
N GLN A 23 8.94 14.16 8.54
CA GLN A 23 8.38 15.49 8.29
C GLN A 23 7.90 15.60 6.85
N TYR A 24 6.73 16.18 6.67
CA TYR A 24 6.14 16.42 5.36
C TYR A 24 5.46 17.78 5.30
N ARG A 25 5.15 18.24 4.09
CA ARG A 25 4.36 19.45 3.82
C ARG A 25 3.14 19.11 2.98
N PRO A 26 2.09 19.92 3.02
CA PRO A 26 1.00 19.84 2.06
C PRO A 26 1.53 19.94 0.61
N PHE A 27 0.81 19.38 -0.34
CA PHE A 27 1.11 19.63 -1.75
C PHE A 27 0.69 21.06 -2.15
N LEU A 28 1.32 21.58 -3.18
CA LEU A 28 1.04 22.88 -3.76
C LEU A 28 0.27 22.67 -5.07
N VAL A 29 -0.23 23.75 -5.66
CA VAL A 29 -0.96 23.74 -6.94
C VAL A 29 -0.23 22.99 -8.05
N LYS A 30 1.10 23.00 -8.06
CA LYS A 30 1.89 22.26 -9.07
C LYS A 30 1.78 20.73 -8.91
N GLU A 31 1.74 20.23 -7.68
CA GLU A 31 1.53 18.80 -7.38
C GLU A 31 0.06 18.43 -7.60
N GLU A 32 -0.89 19.30 -7.25
CA GLU A 32 -2.32 19.10 -7.51
C GLU A 32 -2.60 18.94 -9.01
N LYS A 33 -2.04 19.81 -9.84
CA LYS A 33 -2.17 19.69 -11.31
C LYS A 33 -1.65 18.37 -11.83
N LEU A 34 -0.54 17.86 -11.26
CA LEU A 34 0.01 16.57 -11.65
C LEU A 34 -0.97 15.42 -11.32
N LEU A 35 -1.63 15.47 -10.15
CA LEU A 35 -2.63 14.48 -9.75
C LEU A 35 -3.87 14.54 -10.64
N VAL A 36 -4.42 15.74 -10.90
CA VAL A 36 -5.60 15.92 -11.77
C VAL A 36 -5.35 15.34 -13.16
N ILE A 37 -4.22 15.68 -13.79
CA ILE A 37 -3.85 15.14 -15.12
C ILE A 37 -3.74 13.62 -15.10
N ALA A 38 -3.16 13.05 -14.03
CA ALA A 38 -3.03 11.61 -13.91
C ALA A 38 -4.39 10.92 -13.71
N LEU A 39 -5.28 11.50 -12.90
CA LEU A 39 -6.63 10.96 -12.68
C LEU A 39 -7.47 11.01 -13.98
N GLU A 40 -7.41 12.10 -14.73
CA GLU A 40 -8.10 12.24 -16.03
C GLU A 40 -7.62 11.23 -17.09
N SER A 41 -6.40 10.69 -16.92
CA SER A 41 -5.87 9.67 -17.84
C SER A 41 -6.51 8.29 -17.67
N GLU A 42 -7.16 8.02 -16.54
CA GLU A 42 -7.69 6.71 -16.11
C GLU A 42 -6.64 5.58 -16.15
N ASP A 43 -5.36 5.93 -16.29
CA ASP A 43 -4.25 4.98 -16.34
C ASP A 43 -3.66 4.79 -14.92
N THR A 44 -3.90 3.63 -14.35
CA THR A 44 -3.43 3.27 -13.00
C THR A 44 -1.92 3.48 -12.82
N LYS A 45 -1.12 3.23 -13.86
CA LYS A 45 0.33 3.44 -13.82
C LYS A 45 0.69 4.92 -13.75
N GLN A 46 -0.01 5.77 -14.51
CA GLN A 46 0.19 7.23 -14.47
C GLN A 46 -0.23 7.79 -13.11
N ILE A 47 -1.40 7.38 -12.61
CA ILE A 47 -1.90 7.75 -11.28
C ILE A 47 -0.87 7.39 -10.19
N THR A 48 -0.38 6.14 -10.20
CA THR A 48 0.61 5.68 -9.23
C THR A 48 1.92 6.46 -9.30
N ASN A 49 2.40 6.77 -10.50
CA ASN A 49 3.62 7.56 -10.68
C ASN A 49 3.43 9.02 -10.20
N ALA A 50 2.24 9.60 -10.42
CA ALA A 50 1.91 10.93 -9.93
C ALA A 50 1.88 10.96 -8.39
N ILE A 51 1.24 9.99 -7.75
CA ILE A 51 1.23 9.84 -6.28
C ILE A 51 2.66 9.77 -5.74
N LYS A 52 3.52 8.92 -6.32
CA LYS A 52 4.94 8.84 -5.94
C LYS A 52 5.66 10.19 -6.06
N ALA A 53 5.46 10.89 -7.18
CA ALA A 53 6.09 12.18 -7.43
C ALA A 53 5.65 13.23 -6.42
N VAL A 54 4.35 13.24 -6.07
CA VAL A 54 3.79 14.14 -5.06
C VAL A 54 4.38 13.83 -3.69
N ILE A 55 4.36 12.57 -3.25
CA ILE A 55 4.93 12.18 -1.96
C ILE A 55 6.41 12.55 -1.87
N ARG A 56 7.20 12.23 -2.92
CA ARG A 56 8.62 12.59 -2.98
C ARG A 56 8.87 14.08 -2.87
N SER A 57 7.99 14.91 -3.45
CA SER A 57 8.08 16.38 -3.36
C SER A 57 7.66 16.93 -2.01
N CYS A 58 6.77 16.23 -1.30
CA CYS A 58 6.19 16.67 -0.04
C CYS A 58 6.96 16.18 1.18
N VAL A 59 7.65 15.04 1.13
CA VAL A 59 8.49 14.54 2.22
C VAL A 59 9.74 15.40 2.38
N LEU A 60 9.95 15.92 3.58
CA LEU A 60 11.07 16.80 3.92
C LEU A 60 12.22 16.05 4.61
N THR A 61 11.92 14.92 5.25
CA THR A 61 12.93 14.09 5.92
C THR A 61 13.90 13.48 4.90
N LYS A 62 15.18 13.78 5.06
CA LYS A 62 16.24 13.23 4.21
C LYS A 62 16.41 11.72 4.42
N GLY A 63 16.76 11.01 3.35
CA GLY A 63 17.07 9.58 3.38
C GLY A 63 15.86 8.65 3.29
N ILE A 64 14.64 9.18 3.17
CA ILE A 64 13.46 8.40 2.86
C ILE A 64 13.41 8.14 1.36
N LYS A 65 13.45 6.86 0.99
CA LYS A 65 13.29 6.40 -0.39
C LYS A 65 11.84 5.96 -0.59
N VAL A 66 11.00 6.83 -1.12
CA VAL A 66 9.55 6.60 -1.32
C VAL A 66 9.30 5.29 -2.11
N GLU A 67 10.18 4.96 -3.04
CA GLU A 67 10.06 3.77 -3.89
C GLU A 67 10.17 2.45 -3.13
N THR A 68 10.82 2.47 -1.97
CA THR A 68 11.05 1.27 -1.14
C THR A 68 10.10 1.18 0.04
N LEU A 69 9.24 2.17 0.22
CA LEU A 69 8.21 2.12 1.26
C LEU A 69 7.15 1.07 0.91
N PRO A 70 6.62 0.36 1.90
CA PRO A 70 5.44 -0.49 1.75
C PRO A 70 4.26 0.29 1.15
N THR A 71 3.39 -0.40 0.43
CA THR A 71 2.21 0.20 -0.19
C THR A 71 1.35 0.93 0.84
N PHE A 72 1.08 0.31 1.99
CA PHE A 72 0.26 0.90 3.05
C PHE A 72 0.89 2.15 3.69
N ASP A 73 2.23 2.26 3.77
CA ASP A 73 2.90 3.49 4.21
C ASP A 73 2.69 4.62 3.20
N ILE A 74 2.77 4.30 1.91
CA ILE A 74 2.58 5.26 0.83
C ILE A 74 1.14 5.77 0.82
N GLU A 75 0.18 4.89 0.96
CA GLU A 75 -1.25 5.21 1.03
C GLU A 75 -1.54 6.11 2.23
N PHE A 76 -1.07 5.72 3.42
CA PHE A 76 -1.25 6.49 4.65
C PHE A 76 -0.61 7.88 4.57
N LEU A 77 0.63 7.94 4.08
CA LEU A 77 1.36 9.21 3.91
C LEU A 77 0.66 10.12 2.89
N PHE A 78 0.18 9.56 1.78
CA PHE A 78 -0.52 10.33 0.76
C PHE A 78 -1.84 10.91 1.28
N LEU A 79 -2.65 10.13 2.01
CA LEU A 79 -3.88 10.61 2.64
C LEU A 79 -3.61 11.76 3.61
N ASN A 80 -2.58 11.64 4.45
CA ASN A 80 -2.21 12.71 5.36
C ASN A 80 -1.74 13.98 4.64
N ILE A 81 -0.93 13.85 3.58
CA ILE A 81 -0.54 14.99 2.74
C ILE A 81 -1.78 15.64 2.12
N ARG A 82 -2.73 14.84 1.58
CA ARG A 82 -3.98 15.33 1.00
C ARG A 82 -4.83 16.06 2.03
N GLY A 83 -5.03 15.49 3.20
CA GLY A 83 -5.82 16.10 4.27
C GLY A 83 -5.31 17.49 4.66
N LYS A 84 -3.99 17.63 4.81
CA LYS A 84 -3.38 18.95 5.11
C LYS A 84 -3.35 19.91 3.92
N SER A 85 -3.69 19.45 2.72
CA SER A 85 -3.69 20.26 1.49
C SER A 85 -5.07 20.80 1.12
N VAL A 86 -6.11 19.93 1.17
CA VAL A 86 -7.46 20.24 0.65
C VAL A 86 -8.58 20.05 1.67
N GLY A 87 -8.26 19.53 2.85
CA GLY A 87 -9.23 19.28 3.92
C GLY A 87 -9.14 17.85 4.45
N GLU A 88 -9.54 17.69 5.70
CA GLU A 88 -9.43 16.43 6.45
C GLU A 88 -10.65 15.52 6.25
N ASP A 89 -11.71 16.02 5.62
CA ASP A 89 -12.89 15.24 5.27
C ASP A 89 -12.84 14.79 3.81
N ILE A 90 -13.26 13.55 3.57
CA ILE A 90 -13.38 12.95 2.24
C ILE A 90 -14.83 12.57 2.01
N ASP A 91 -15.42 13.11 0.94
CA ASP A 91 -16.75 12.71 0.49
C ASP A 91 -16.59 11.56 -0.52
N VAL A 92 -17.22 10.43 -0.24
CA VAL A 92 -17.23 9.24 -1.10
C VAL A 92 -18.66 8.81 -1.39
N LYS A 93 -18.88 8.26 -2.59
CA LYS A 93 -20.13 7.60 -2.94
C LYS A 93 -20.00 6.10 -2.75
N LEU A 94 -20.86 5.53 -1.93
CA LEU A 94 -20.86 4.11 -1.62
C LEU A 94 -22.13 3.46 -2.10
N VAL A 95 -21.99 2.30 -2.72
CA VAL A 95 -23.13 1.44 -3.09
C VAL A 95 -23.53 0.61 -1.88
N CYS A 96 -24.80 0.63 -1.53
CA CYS A 96 -25.34 -0.16 -0.43
C CYS A 96 -25.23 -1.65 -0.73
N PRO A 97 -24.58 -2.47 0.13
CA PRO A 97 -24.33 -3.89 -0.13
C PRO A 97 -25.62 -4.74 -0.17
N ASP A 98 -26.68 -4.29 0.49
CA ASP A 98 -27.92 -5.05 0.64
C ASP A 98 -28.75 -5.14 -0.65
N ASP A 99 -28.70 -4.12 -1.51
CA ASP A 99 -29.40 -4.13 -2.81
C ASP A 99 -28.44 -4.00 -4.01
N GLY A 100 -27.18 -3.62 -3.80
CA GLY A 100 -26.17 -3.49 -4.85
C GLY A 100 -26.41 -2.36 -5.86
N GLU A 101 -27.39 -1.48 -5.62
CA GLU A 101 -27.82 -0.45 -6.57
C GLU A 101 -27.90 0.95 -5.95
N THR A 102 -28.29 1.05 -4.67
CA THR A 102 -28.52 2.35 -4.04
C THR A 102 -27.21 2.98 -3.62
N GLU A 103 -26.93 4.16 -4.17
CA GLU A 103 -25.77 4.97 -3.79
C GLU A 103 -26.12 5.92 -2.64
N VAL A 104 -25.17 6.11 -1.72
CA VAL A 104 -25.24 7.08 -0.63
C VAL A 104 -23.95 7.88 -0.57
N ASP A 105 -24.07 9.17 -0.32
CA ASP A 105 -22.93 10.05 -0.08
C ASP A 105 -22.55 9.95 1.41
N VAL A 106 -21.29 9.70 1.67
CA VAL A 106 -20.75 9.58 3.03
C VAL A 106 -19.51 10.45 3.16
N SER A 107 -19.43 11.22 4.23
CA SER A 107 -18.22 11.98 4.60
C SER A 107 -17.43 11.23 5.64
N ILE A 108 -16.13 11.05 5.40
CA ILE A 108 -15.20 10.29 6.24
C ILE A 108 -14.10 11.24 6.69
N SER A 109 -13.86 11.30 8.00
CA SER A 109 -12.70 12.02 8.51
C SER A 109 -11.42 11.21 8.27
N LEU A 110 -10.37 11.85 7.77
CA LEU A 110 -9.05 11.24 7.60
C LEU A 110 -8.44 10.77 8.92
N ASP A 111 -8.81 11.40 10.02
CA ASP A 111 -8.33 11.00 11.35
C ASP A 111 -8.89 9.63 11.80
N ASP A 112 -9.99 9.17 11.17
CA ASP A 112 -10.60 7.87 11.45
C ASP A 112 -10.00 6.74 10.61
N ILE A 113 -9.11 7.06 9.65
CA ILE A 113 -8.50 6.10 8.74
C ILE A 113 -7.14 5.67 9.28
N GLU A 114 -7.00 4.39 9.59
CA GLU A 114 -5.79 3.83 10.15
C GLU A 114 -5.25 2.66 9.33
N VAL A 115 -3.94 2.43 9.43
CA VAL A 115 -3.32 1.19 8.95
C VAL A 115 -3.52 0.11 10.00
N GLN A 116 -4.42 -0.82 9.72
CA GLN A 116 -4.69 -1.94 10.61
C GLN A 116 -3.64 -3.03 10.43
N LYS A 117 -3.07 -3.45 11.55
CA LYS A 117 -2.13 -4.58 11.61
C LYS A 117 -2.82 -5.73 12.37
N PRO A 118 -3.20 -6.82 11.67
CA PRO A 118 -3.82 -7.98 12.30
C PRO A 118 -2.95 -8.57 13.40
N GLU A 119 -3.57 -9.04 14.48
CA GLU A 119 -2.88 -9.72 15.56
C GLU A 119 -2.17 -10.99 15.05
N GLY A 120 -0.95 -11.21 15.53
CA GLY A 120 -0.15 -12.37 15.13
C GLY A 120 0.52 -12.26 13.76
N HIS A 121 0.42 -11.11 13.08
CA HIS A 121 1.18 -10.88 11.85
C HIS A 121 2.68 -10.86 12.16
N SER A 122 3.45 -11.64 11.38
CA SER A 122 4.90 -11.73 11.47
C SER A 122 5.52 -11.79 10.09
N ASN A 123 6.63 -11.11 9.90
CA ASN A 123 7.45 -11.22 8.70
C ASN A 123 8.48 -12.37 8.78
N GLN A 124 8.54 -13.06 9.92
CA GLN A 124 9.37 -14.23 10.12
C GLN A 124 8.51 -15.48 10.02
N ILE A 125 8.72 -16.26 8.98
CA ILE A 125 7.95 -17.45 8.65
C ILE A 125 8.76 -18.69 9.04
N LYS A 126 8.20 -19.50 9.91
CA LYS A 126 8.81 -20.79 10.27
C LYS A 126 8.45 -21.84 9.21
N LEU A 127 9.44 -22.27 8.43
CA LEU A 127 9.24 -23.27 7.39
C LEU A 127 9.33 -24.71 7.94
N ASP A 128 10.24 -24.92 8.89
CA ASP A 128 10.35 -26.17 9.65
C ASP A 128 11.03 -25.94 11.02
N ASN A 129 11.50 -27.00 11.67
CA ASN A 129 12.12 -26.87 13.01
C ASN A 129 13.46 -26.12 13.00
N ASN A 130 14.12 -26.06 11.86
CA ASN A 130 15.46 -25.45 11.75
C ASN A 130 15.56 -24.39 10.66
N LEU A 131 14.51 -24.11 9.88
CA LEU A 131 14.56 -23.19 8.75
C LEU A 131 13.51 -22.11 8.88
N MET A 132 13.97 -20.87 8.82
CA MET A 132 13.16 -19.66 8.87
C MET A 132 13.30 -18.87 7.56
N MET A 133 12.23 -18.24 7.13
CA MET A 133 12.22 -17.31 6.03
C MET A 133 11.76 -15.93 6.53
N GLU A 134 12.50 -14.88 6.21
CA GLU A 134 12.10 -13.50 6.49
C GLU A 134 11.63 -12.82 5.22
N LEU A 135 10.42 -12.26 5.28
CA LEU A 135 9.82 -11.50 4.20
C LEU A 135 9.86 -9.99 4.50
N LYS A 136 9.91 -9.19 3.47
CA LYS A 136 9.68 -7.73 3.48
C LYS A 136 8.34 -7.44 2.83
N TYR A 137 7.70 -6.36 3.23
CA TYR A 137 6.48 -5.92 2.58
C TYR A 137 6.72 -5.53 1.12
N PRO A 138 5.79 -5.83 0.20
CA PRO A 138 5.90 -5.39 -1.17
C PRO A 138 5.93 -3.87 -1.24
N SER A 139 6.94 -3.34 -1.91
CA SER A 139 7.00 -1.92 -2.21
C SER A 139 6.03 -1.59 -3.36
N LEU A 140 5.66 -0.32 -3.45
CA LEU A 140 4.82 0.13 -4.56
C LEU A 140 5.45 -0.17 -5.93
N ASN A 141 6.78 -0.14 -6.06
CA ASN A 141 7.46 -0.52 -7.28
C ASN A 141 7.27 -2.01 -7.64
N GLU A 142 7.40 -2.87 -6.64
CA GLU A 142 7.20 -4.31 -6.79
C GLU A 142 5.74 -4.61 -7.13
N PHE A 143 4.80 -3.96 -6.44
CA PHE A 143 3.38 -4.08 -6.71
C PHE A 143 3.02 -3.69 -8.16
N ILE A 144 3.50 -2.53 -8.63
CA ILE A 144 3.25 -2.07 -10.01
C ILE A 144 3.86 -3.01 -11.02
N LYS A 145 5.13 -3.41 -10.81
CA LYS A 145 5.84 -4.30 -11.73
C LYS A 145 5.13 -5.63 -11.91
N ASN A 146 4.60 -6.17 -10.82
CA ASN A 146 3.98 -7.49 -10.84
C ASN A 146 2.52 -7.48 -11.31
N ASN A 147 1.79 -6.36 -11.13
CA ASN A 147 0.37 -6.28 -11.48
C ASN A 147 0.07 -5.47 -12.74
N PHE A 148 0.97 -4.60 -13.17
CA PHE A 148 0.71 -3.64 -14.25
C PHE A 148 1.82 -3.60 -15.31
N ASP A 149 2.61 -4.68 -15.49
CA ASP A 149 3.53 -4.75 -16.63
C ASP A 149 2.72 -5.03 -17.89
N PRO A 150 2.56 -4.05 -18.82
CA PRO A 150 1.75 -4.20 -20.03
C PRO A 150 2.34 -5.20 -21.01
N ASN A 151 3.61 -5.61 -20.82
CA ASN A 151 4.28 -6.58 -21.69
C ASN A 151 4.06 -8.03 -21.26
N ASP A 152 3.37 -8.24 -20.15
CA ASP A 152 3.26 -9.55 -19.50
C ASP A 152 1.82 -10.06 -19.36
N THR A 153 1.03 -9.94 -20.43
CA THR A 153 -0.36 -10.47 -20.50
C THR A 153 -0.41 -12.01 -20.53
N THR A 154 0.75 -12.67 -20.52
CA THR A 154 0.85 -14.14 -20.66
C THR A 154 1.16 -14.86 -19.36
N LYS A 155 1.46 -14.17 -18.26
CA LYS A 155 1.78 -14.83 -16.99
C LYS A 155 0.54 -15.45 -16.35
N ASN A 156 0.65 -16.73 -16.05
CA ASN A 156 -0.25 -17.43 -15.16
C ASN A 156 -0.30 -16.70 -13.80
N PRO A 157 -1.47 -16.48 -13.19
CA PRO A 157 -1.60 -15.85 -11.86
C PRO A 157 -0.69 -16.47 -10.79
N MET A 158 -0.47 -17.78 -10.85
CA MET A 158 0.46 -18.49 -9.97
C MET A 158 1.91 -18.01 -10.16
N ALA A 159 2.36 -17.83 -11.40
CA ALA A 159 3.70 -17.34 -11.69
C ALA A 159 3.90 -15.89 -11.20
N GLN A 160 2.86 -15.05 -11.27
CA GLN A 160 2.89 -13.70 -10.71
C GLN A 160 2.99 -13.71 -9.18
N SER A 161 2.26 -14.61 -8.51
CA SER A 161 2.36 -14.79 -7.06
C SER A 161 3.77 -15.22 -6.63
N PHE A 162 4.36 -16.17 -7.34
CA PHE A 162 5.75 -16.61 -7.10
C PHE A 162 6.76 -15.49 -7.30
N ASP A 163 6.59 -14.69 -8.37
CA ASP A 163 7.43 -13.52 -8.64
C ASP A 163 7.32 -12.46 -7.52
N LEU A 164 6.10 -12.22 -7.03
CA LEU A 164 5.86 -11.31 -5.91
C LEU A 164 6.50 -11.83 -4.61
N ILE A 165 6.25 -13.09 -4.24
CA ILE A 165 6.84 -13.73 -3.06
C ILE A 165 8.37 -13.68 -3.14
N GLY A 166 8.94 -14.04 -4.28
CA GLY A 166 10.38 -13.99 -4.52
C GLY A 166 10.95 -12.59 -4.33
N SER A 167 10.28 -11.56 -4.85
CA SER A 167 10.72 -10.16 -4.69
C SER A 167 10.60 -9.64 -3.26
N CYS A 168 9.68 -10.21 -2.48
CA CYS A 168 9.47 -9.89 -1.07
C CYS A 168 10.38 -10.71 -0.13
N SER A 169 11.10 -11.71 -0.62
CA SER A 169 12.07 -12.45 0.18
C SER A 169 13.22 -11.54 0.63
N SER A 170 13.52 -11.56 1.93
CA SER A 170 14.63 -10.81 2.52
C SER A 170 15.83 -11.73 2.74
N LYS A 171 15.62 -12.78 3.48
CA LYS A 171 16.62 -13.83 3.75
C LYS A 171 15.95 -15.13 4.15
N ILE A 172 16.68 -16.23 3.97
CA ILE A 172 16.39 -17.55 4.53
C ILE A 172 17.53 -17.84 5.49
N TYR A 173 17.25 -18.44 6.64
CA TYR A 173 18.28 -18.67 7.65
C TYR A 173 17.93 -19.85 8.57
N ASN A 174 18.97 -20.44 9.12
CA ASN A 174 18.91 -21.41 10.20
C ASN A 174 19.88 -21.02 11.34
N GLU A 175 20.17 -21.91 12.26
CA GLU A 175 21.09 -21.66 13.37
C GLU A 175 22.54 -21.43 12.91
N ASP A 176 22.94 -22.01 11.78
CA ASP A 176 24.33 -22.03 11.30
C ASP A 176 24.59 -21.04 10.15
N GLU A 177 23.60 -20.82 9.28
CA GLU A 177 23.78 -20.11 8.01
C GLU A 177 22.64 -19.11 7.71
N VAL A 178 22.99 -18.06 6.96
CA VAL A 178 22.04 -17.03 6.46
C VAL A 178 22.26 -16.84 4.97
N TRP A 179 21.19 -17.04 4.19
CA TRP A 179 21.16 -16.77 2.75
C TRP A 179 20.34 -15.51 2.49
N ALA A 180 21.02 -14.41 2.18
CA ALA A 180 20.35 -13.17 1.83
C ALA A 180 19.77 -13.28 0.41
N ALA A 181 18.51 -12.94 0.22
CA ALA A 181 17.87 -12.99 -1.08
C ALA A 181 18.54 -12.08 -2.14
N ALA A 182 19.23 -11.02 -1.69
CA ALA A 182 20.00 -10.13 -2.56
C ALA A 182 21.22 -10.82 -3.21
N ASP A 183 21.72 -11.89 -2.59
CA ASP A 183 22.89 -12.65 -3.07
C ASP A 183 22.47 -13.87 -3.90
N CYS A 184 21.17 -14.17 -3.95
CA CYS A 184 20.58 -15.27 -4.71
C CYS A 184 20.05 -14.80 -6.08
N SER A 185 20.19 -15.66 -7.08
CA SER A 185 19.54 -15.42 -8.37
C SER A 185 18.01 -15.62 -8.27
N LYS A 186 17.26 -14.99 -9.16
CA LYS A 186 15.80 -15.20 -9.25
C LYS A 186 15.44 -16.67 -9.38
N LYS A 187 16.24 -17.44 -10.14
CA LYS A 187 16.03 -18.89 -10.33
C LYS A 187 16.19 -19.66 -9.03
N GLU A 188 17.23 -19.39 -8.25
CA GLU A 188 17.47 -20.06 -6.97
C GLU A 188 16.32 -19.81 -6.00
N ILE A 189 15.80 -18.58 -5.94
CA ILE A 189 14.63 -18.26 -5.10
C ILE A 189 13.39 -19.01 -5.60
N THR A 190 13.14 -19.05 -6.92
CA THR A 190 12.01 -19.79 -7.49
C THR A 190 12.14 -21.30 -7.21
N ASP A 191 13.31 -21.89 -7.45
CA ASP A 191 13.58 -23.31 -7.18
C ASP A 191 13.38 -23.63 -5.68
N PHE A 192 13.73 -22.70 -4.79
CA PHE A 192 13.49 -22.84 -3.36
C PHE A 192 11.99 -22.84 -3.03
N LEU A 193 11.22 -21.89 -3.57
CA LEU A 193 9.76 -21.82 -3.39
C LEU A 193 9.07 -23.08 -3.93
N ASP A 194 9.50 -23.56 -5.11
CA ASP A 194 8.99 -24.80 -5.72
C ASP A 194 9.28 -26.05 -4.87
N SER A 195 10.32 -26.02 -4.01
CA SER A 195 10.67 -27.11 -3.11
C SER A 195 9.82 -27.19 -1.84
N MET A 196 9.01 -26.17 -1.57
CA MET A 196 8.15 -26.12 -0.39
C MET A 196 6.99 -27.10 -0.51
N ASN A 197 6.63 -27.71 0.61
CA ASN A 197 5.35 -28.41 0.69
C ASN A 197 4.19 -27.43 0.88
N SER A 198 2.96 -27.92 0.69
CA SER A 198 1.75 -27.07 0.75
C SER A 198 1.54 -26.35 2.09
N ASN A 199 2.00 -26.93 3.21
CA ASN A 199 1.85 -26.29 4.51
C ASN A 199 2.85 -25.13 4.67
N GLN A 200 4.09 -25.31 4.22
CA GLN A 200 5.11 -24.27 4.22
C GLN A 200 4.69 -23.11 3.33
N PHE A 201 4.17 -23.40 2.15
CA PHE A 201 3.70 -22.37 1.22
C PHE A 201 2.52 -21.58 1.79
N LYS A 202 1.56 -22.25 2.46
CA LYS A 202 0.45 -21.57 3.16
C LYS A 202 0.91 -20.58 4.24
N GLU A 203 1.97 -20.91 4.99
CA GLU A 203 2.52 -19.95 5.97
C GLU A 203 3.12 -18.72 5.29
N VAL A 204 3.69 -18.89 4.09
CA VAL A 204 4.16 -17.75 3.26
C VAL A 204 2.98 -16.93 2.73
N GLU A 205 1.92 -17.56 2.21
CA GLU A 205 0.71 -16.89 1.75
C GLU A 205 0.04 -16.09 2.88
N LYS A 206 -0.02 -16.65 4.08
CA LYS A 206 -0.58 -16.02 5.27
C LYS A 206 0.06 -14.66 5.59
N PHE A 207 1.37 -14.48 5.32
CA PHE A 207 2.01 -13.18 5.48
C PHE A 207 1.35 -12.11 4.61
N PHE A 208 1.05 -12.41 3.35
CA PHE A 208 0.40 -11.46 2.43
C PHE A 208 -1.07 -11.23 2.76
N GLU A 209 -1.77 -12.26 3.26
CA GLU A 209 -3.17 -12.13 3.70
C GLU A 209 -3.30 -11.24 4.94
N THR A 210 -2.34 -11.36 5.87
CA THR A 210 -2.36 -10.66 7.16
C THR A 210 -1.48 -9.41 7.20
N MET A 211 -0.85 -9.02 6.10
CA MET A 211 -0.03 -7.80 6.08
C MET A 211 -0.87 -6.56 6.39
N PRO A 212 -0.25 -5.52 6.98
CA PRO A 212 -0.94 -4.28 7.29
C PRO A 212 -1.59 -3.67 6.05
N LYS A 213 -2.81 -3.15 6.21
CA LYS A 213 -3.60 -2.53 5.16
C LYS A 213 -4.21 -1.23 5.65
N LEU A 214 -4.31 -0.25 4.75
CA LEU A 214 -5.08 0.94 4.99
C LEU A 214 -6.56 0.60 4.82
N THR A 215 -7.30 0.58 5.92
CA THR A 215 -8.72 0.22 5.90
C THR A 215 -9.54 1.12 6.81
N HIS A 216 -10.78 1.35 6.41
CA HIS A 216 -11.79 1.99 7.25
C HIS A 216 -13.13 1.29 7.05
N THR A 217 -13.78 0.93 8.14
CA THR A 217 -15.12 0.32 8.10
C THR A 217 -16.16 1.36 8.47
N ILE A 218 -17.11 1.55 7.59
CA ILE A 218 -18.18 2.53 7.78
C ILE A 218 -19.55 1.86 7.72
N LYS A 219 -20.47 2.30 8.57
CA LYS A 219 -21.86 1.86 8.55
C LYS A 219 -22.67 2.72 7.61
N VAL A 220 -23.31 2.08 6.68
CA VAL A 220 -24.11 2.71 5.64
C VAL A 220 -25.57 2.29 5.79
N LEU A 221 -26.47 3.26 5.93
CA LEU A 221 -27.91 3.03 5.96
C LEU A 221 -28.51 3.22 4.57
N ASN A 222 -29.05 2.15 3.99
CA ASN A 222 -29.77 2.26 2.72
C ASN A 222 -31.09 3.04 2.90
N PRO A 223 -31.26 4.18 2.21
CA PRO A 223 -32.47 5.00 2.36
C PRO A 223 -33.74 4.33 1.83
N LYS A 224 -33.62 3.35 0.91
CA LYS A 224 -34.77 2.62 0.33
C LYS A 224 -35.20 1.45 1.21
N THR A 225 -34.25 0.57 1.55
CA THR A 225 -34.56 -0.68 2.28
C THR A 225 -34.56 -0.52 3.80
N LYS A 226 -33.94 0.55 4.31
CA LYS A 226 -33.70 0.82 5.75
C LYS A 226 -32.80 -0.22 6.41
N VAL A 227 -32.00 -0.94 5.63
CA VAL A 227 -31.00 -1.87 6.13
C VAL A 227 -29.69 -1.11 6.37
N GLU A 228 -29.07 -1.36 7.53
CA GLU A 228 -27.72 -0.90 7.84
C GLU A 228 -26.72 -2.00 7.49
N SER A 229 -25.66 -1.65 6.77
CA SER A 229 -24.62 -2.56 6.32
C SER A 229 -23.23 -1.97 6.60
N ASP A 230 -22.28 -2.84 6.93
CA ASP A 230 -20.87 -2.43 7.05
C ASP A 230 -20.22 -2.45 5.65
N VAL A 231 -19.58 -1.35 5.28
CA VAL A 231 -18.76 -1.23 4.06
C VAL A 231 -17.32 -1.04 4.47
N VAL A 232 -16.44 -1.93 4.00
CA VAL A 232 -15.00 -1.83 4.21
C VAL A 232 -14.36 -1.14 3.03
N LEU A 233 -13.74 0.01 3.29
CA LEU A 233 -12.90 0.71 2.33
C LEU A 233 -11.47 0.23 2.52
N GLU A 234 -10.82 -0.25 1.46
CA GLU A 234 -9.45 -0.78 1.49
C GLU A 234 -8.63 -0.15 0.38
N GLY A 235 -7.43 0.30 0.74
CA GLY A 235 -6.49 0.92 -0.18
C GLY A 235 -6.88 2.32 -0.65
N LEU A 236 -5.91 3.03 -1.21
CA LEU A 236 -6.06 4.44 -1.56
C LEU A 236 -7.21 4.73 -2.53
N ALA A 237 -7.46 3.83 -3.50
CA ALA A 237 -8.50 4.01 -4.51
C ALA A 237 -9.91 4.14 -3.91
N SER A 238 -10.19 3.49 -2.78
CA SER A 238 -11.49 3.55 -2.10
C SER A 238 -11.80 4.92 -1.47
N PHE A 239 -10.79 5.77 -1.33
CA PHE A 239 -10.89 7.11 -0.75
C PHE A 239 -10.82 8.24 -1.80
N PHE A 240 -10.84 7.87 -3.08
CA PHE A 240 -10.95 8.79 -4.21
C PHE A 240 -12.25 8.49 -4.96
N GLY A 241 -13.36 8.86 -4.42
CA GLY A 241 -14.65 8.65 -5.05
C GLY A 241 -14.79 9.24 -6.46
#